data_8ae7a7a26ce76a213aeb0da52b907a73
#
_entry.id   8ae7a7a26ce76a213aeb0da52b907a73
#
_cell.length_a   1.000
_cell.length_b   1.000
_cell.length_c   1.000
_cell.angle_alpha   90.00
_cell.angle_beta   90.00
_cell.angle_gamma   90.00
#
_symmetry.space_group_name_H-M   'P 1'
#
loop_
_entity.id
_entity.type
_entity.pdbx_description
1 polymer ?
#
loop_
_entity_poly.entity_id
_entity_poly.type
_entity_poly.pdbx_seq_one_letter_code
_entity_poly.pdbx_strand_id
1 'polypeptide(L)'
;MIYVGIDVAKDKHDCFITNSDGEVLFKSFTISNTREGFETLSQRITSISDGLTKVKVGLEATGHYTYNLLGFLLDKGLPTYIINPLHTNLYRKSLSLRKTKTDKVDAHTIASMLMSDVNLKSYSNTSYHNEELKSLTRYRFDKVKERAKLKSSVSRLVCILFPELEKLVPTLHIASVYTLLSEFPGASYVSSAHLTRLTNLLSEASKGHYDKDTANLFRETARNSIGSVMPAKSLELKHTIKLIQELTSEIDEIEAAIKQIMDKEIQSPILTIPGISYRMGAMIIAEIGDFSRFDSADKILAYAGMSPSTYQSGQLDNCYSHMEKRGSRYLRYALYNATKYVCHWDDSFGAYLEKKRSEGKHYNVALSHATKKLVRLIFAMEKSGQAYLPIA
;
A
#
# COMPACT_ATOMS: atom_id res chain seq x y z
N MET A 1 5.36 -9.51 -36.43
CA MET A 1 5.03 -9.31 -35.01
C MET A 1 3.53 -9.45 -34.87
N ILE A 2 3.08 -10.16 -33.84
CA ILE A 2 1.65 -10.40 -33.54
C ILE A 2 1.29 -9.64 -32.28
N TYR A 3 0.16 -8.96 -32.27
CA TYR A 3 -0.35 -8.18 -31.17
C TYR A 3 -1.69 -8.73 -30.72
N VAL A 4 -1.77 -9.10 -29.44
CA VAL A 4 -2.97 -9.66 -28.81
C VAL A 4 -3.44 -8.65 -27.76
N GLY A 5 -4.62 -8.09 -27.94
CA GLY A 5 -5.26 -7.23 -26.95
C GLY A 5 -6.37 -8.00 -26.23
N ILE A 6 -6.38 -7.89 -24.90
CA ILE A 6 -7.34 -8.60 -24.06
C ILE A 6 -7.97 -7.63 -23.09
N ASP A 7 -9.28 -7.47 -23.19
CA ASP A 7 -10.08 -6.82 -22.15
C ASP A 7 -10.51 -7.86 -21.11
N VAL A 8 -10.11 -7.61 -19.87
CA VAL A 8 -10.23 -8.58 -18.78
C VAL A 8 -11.46 -8.27 -17.92
N ALA A 9 -12.37 -9.25 -17.81
CA ALA A 9 -13.55 -9.18 -16.95
C ALA A 9 -13.64 -10.41 -16.02
N LYS A 10 -14.66 -10.45 -15.15
CA LYS A 10 -14.80 -11.46 -14.11
C LYS A 10 -14.94 -12.89 -14.65
N ASP A 11 -15.87 -13.08 -15.59
CA ASP A 11 -16.30 -14.42 -16.03
C ASP A 11 -15.78 -14.77 -17.42
N LYS A 12 -15.41 -13.77 -18.20
CA LYS A 12 -14.98 -13.91 -19.59
C LYS A 12 -14.00 -12.80 -19.97
N HIS A 13 -13.19 -13.04 -20.99
CA HIS A 13 -12.26 -12.04 -21.53
C HIS A 13 -12.50 -11.88 -23.03
N ASP A 14 -12.57 -10.65 -23.50
CA ASP A 14 -12.68 -10.34 -24.92
C ASP A 14 -11.28 -10.13 -25.52
N CYS A 15 -10.96 -10.87 -26.57
CA CYS A 15 -9.65 -10.95 -27.20
C CYS A 15 -9.71 -10.45 -28.65
N PHE A 16 -8.64 -9.80 -29.10
CA PHE A 16 -8.44 -9.37 -30.47
C PHE A 16 -7.00 -9.61 -30.90
N ILE A 17 -6.78 -10.13 -32.12
CA ILE A 17 -5.43 -10.44 -32.61
C ILE A 17 -5.19 -9.81 -33.98
N THR A 18 -4.08 -9.10 -34.12
CA THR A 18 -3.63 -8.46 -35.36
C THR A 18 -2.12 -8.63 -35.57
N ASN A 19 -1.65 -8.47 -36.80
CA ASN A 19 -0.22 -8.44 -37.15
C ASN A 19 0.32 -6.99 -37.21
N SER A 20 1.64 -6.86 -37.51
CA SER A 20 2.32 -5.58 -37.65
C SER A 20 1.81 -4.72 -38.83
N ASP A 21 1.17 -5.32 -39.79
CA ASP A 21 0.66 -4.62 -40.98
C ASP A 21 -0.80 -4.15 -40.80
N GLY A 22 -1.35 -4.38 -39.59
CA GLY A 22 -2.74 -4.04 -39.25
C GLY A 22 -3.77 -5.04 -39.75
N GLU A 23 -3.34 -6.18 -40.31
CA GLU A 23 -4.25 -7.25 -40.74
C GLU A 23 -4.86 -7.95 -39.52
N VAL A 24 -6.16 -8.13 -39.51
CA VAL A 24 -6.90 -8.80 -38.45
C VAL A 24 -6.79 -10.31 -38.63
N LEU A 25 -5.98 -10.96 -37.79
CA LEU A 25 -5.80 -12.42 -37.81
C LEU A 25 -6.98 -13.13 -37.14
N PHE A 26 -7.44 -12.63 -36.01
CA PHE A 26 -8.69 -13.05 -35.38
C PHE A 26 -9.53 -11.83 -34.99
N LYS A 27 -10.75 -11.76 -35.54
CA LYS A 27 -11.75 -10.80 -35.10
C LYS A 27 -12.03 -11.01 -33.62
N SER A 28 -12.62 -10.01 -32.95
CA SER A 28 -13.00 -10.10 -31.54
C SER A 28 -13.69 -11.42 -31.22
N PHE A 29 -13.12 -12.15 -30.28
CA PHE A 29 -13.65 -13.39 -29.75
C PHE A 29 -13.58 -13.37 -28.22
N THR A 30 -14.45 -14.14 -27.59
CA THR A 30 -14.54 -14.22 -26.15
C THR A 30 -14.02 -15.58 -25.68
N ILE A 31 -13.23 -15.58 -24.60
CA ILE A 31 -12.85 -16.78 -23.88
C ILE A 31 -13.43 -16.74 -22.46
N SER A 32 -13.74 -17.89 -21.87
CA SER A 32 -14.12 -18.01 -20.47
C SER A 32 -12.92 -17.83 -19.55
N ASN A 33 -13.17 -17.32 -18.33
CA ASN A 33 -12.14 -17.24 -17.27
C ASN A 33 -11.97 -18.64 -16.64
N THR A 34 -11.56 -19.61 -17.45
CA THR A 34 -11.30 -21.01 -17.09
C THR A 34 -10.02 -21.48 -17.77
N ARG A 35 -9.51 -22.64 -17.31
CA ARG A 35 -8.30 -23.23 -17.90
C ARG A 35 -8.52 -23.55 -19.39
N GLU A 36 -9.68 -24.09 -19.78
CA GLU A 36 -10.01 -24.38 -21.17
C GLU A 36 -10.04 -23.11 -22.04
N GLY A 37 -10.60 -22.01 -21.49
CA GLY A 37 -10.62 -20.72 -22.18
C GLY A 37 -9.21 -20.17 -22.40
N PHE A 38 -8.33 -20.27 -21.41
CA PHE A 38 -6.94 -19.84 -21.51
C PHE A 38 -6.13 -20.72 -22.49
N GLU A 39 -6.32 -22.02 -22.47
CA GLU A 39 -5.70 -22.92 -23.44
C GLU A 39 -6.21 -22.65 -24.87
N THR A 40 -7.49 -22.32 -25.05
CA THR A 40 -8.03 -21.91 -26.34
C THR A 40 -7.35 -20.65 -26.89
N LEU A 41 -7.09 -19.65 -26.01
CA LEU A 41 -6.31 -18.46 -26.38
C LEU A 41 -4.88 -18.84 -26.80
N SER A 42 -4.23 -19.66 -26.00
CA SER A 42 -2.85 -20.12 -26.26
C SER A 42 -2.76 -20.86 -27.59
N GLN A 43 -3.67 -21.78 -27.88
CA GLN A 43 -3.74 -22.52 -29.15
C GLN A 43 -3.92 -21.58 -30.36
N ARG A 44 -4.79 -20.57 -30.25
CA ARG A 44 -4.98 -19.58 -31.33
C ARG A 44 -3.73 -18.77 -31.57
N ILE A 45 -3.03 -18.34 -30.50
CA ILE A 45 -1.77 -17.61 -30.65
C ILE A 45 -0.70 -18.50 -31.31
N THR A 46 -0.57 -19.76 -30.87
CA THR A 46 0.42 -20.70 -31.41
C THR A 46 0.15 -21.06 -32.85
N SER A 47 -1.13 -21.12 -33.27
CA SER A 47 -1.51 -21.48 -34.66
C SER A 47 -1.09 -20.43 -35.69
N ILE A 48 -0.79 -19.19 -35.28
CA ILE A 48 -0.44 -18.08 -36.18
C ILE A 48 0.97 -17.54 -35.95
N SER A 49 1.71 -18.09 -34.99
CA SER A 49 3.04 -17.60 -34.62
C SER A 49 4.11 -18.67 -34.80
N ASP A 50 5.19 -18.34 -35.54
CA ASP A 50 6.38 -19.18 -35.67
C ASP A 50 7.29 -19.13 -34.43
N GLY A 51 6.90 -18.43 -33.37
CA GLY A 51 7.66 -18.34 -32.14
C GLY A 51 7.07 -17.31 -31.16
N LEU A 52 7.08 -17.65 -29.88
CA LEU A 52 6.46 -16.84 -28.80
C LEU A 52 7.11 -15.45 -28.65
N THR A 53 8.38 -15.30 -29.02
CA THR A 53 9.10 -14.02 -28.99
C THR A 53 8.59 -12.99 -29.99
N LYS A 54 7.82 -13.45 -31.01
CA LYS A 54 7.18 -12.58 -32.00
C LYS A 54 5.77 -12.18 -31.62
N VAL A 55 5.35 -12.45 -30.40
CA VAL A 55 4.01 -12.14 -29.88
C VAL A 55 4.12 -11.11 -28.77
N LYS A 56 3.24 -10.13 -28.74
CA LYS A 56 3.02 -9.22 -27.60
C LYS A 56 1.58 -9.32 -27.16
N VAL A 57 1.37 -9.63 -25.88
CA VAL A 57 0.03 -9.73 -25.28
C VAL A 57 -0.23 -8.56 -24.33
N GLY A 58 -1.25 -7.77 -24.56
CA GLY A 58 -1.64 -6.66 -23.71
C GLY A 58 -2.88 -6.97 -22.89
N LEU A 59 -2.84 -6.66 -21.62
CA LEU A 59 -3.95 -6.76 -20.67
C LEU A 59 -4.24 -5.40 -20.09
N GLU A 60 -5.51 -5.02 -19.95
CA GLU A 60 -5.85 -3.87 -19.13
C GLU A 60 -5.75 -4.23 -17.63
N ALA A 61 -5.19 -3.33 -16.82
CA ALA A 61 -5.05 -3.51 -15.38
C ALA A 61 -6.40 -3.34 -14.66
N THR A 62 -7.31 -4.30 -14.81
CA THR A 62 -8.65 -4.31 -14.19
C THR A 62 -8.68 -4.92 -12.78
N GLY A 63 -7.66 -4.65 -11.98
CA GLY A 63 -7.56 -5.10 -10.59
C GLY A 63 -7.31 -6.61 -10.48
N HIS A 64 -8.05 -7.29 -9.59
CA HIS A 64 -7.79 -8.69 -9.25
C HIS A 64 -8.16 -9.70 -10.35
N TYR A 65 -8.98 -9.33 -11.31
CA TYR A 65 -9.36 -10.24 -12.42
C TYR A 65 -8.21 -10.56 -13.38
N THR A 66 -7.19 -9.70 -13.41
CA THR A 66 -6.03 -9.85 -14.31
C THR A 66 -5.06 -10.96 -13.88
N TYR A 67 -4.98 -11.27 -12.58
CA TYR A 67 -3.90 -12.13 -12.04
C TYR A 67 -3.88 -13.55 -12.60
N ASN A 68 -5.04 -14.20 -12.72
CA ASN A 68 -5.10 -15.60 -13.19
C ASN A 68 -4.63 -15.72 -14.65
N LEU A 69 -5.14 -14.85 -15.51
CA LEU A 69 -4.74 -14.84 -16.92
C LEU A 69 -3.28 -14.41 -17.09
N LEU A 70 -2.81 -13.42 -16.33
CA LEU A 70 -1.42 -12.98 -16.34
C LEU A 70 -0.48 -14.13 -15.97
N GLY A 71 -0.75 -14.84 -14.86
CA GLY A 71 0.04 -15.99 -14.43
C GLY A 71 0.13 -17.04 -15.54
N PHE A 72 -1.00 -17.41 -16.14
CA PHE A 72 -1.05 -18.37 -17.23
C PHE A 72 -0.21 -17.92 -18.44
N LEU A 73 -0.29 -16.67 -18.85
CA LEU A 73 0.47 -16.14 -20.00
C LEU A 73 1.98 -16.13 -19.73
N LEU A 74 2.38 -15.78 -18.51
CA LEU A 74 3.78 -15.81 -18.09
C LEU A 74 4.32 -17.24 -18.03
N ASP A 75 3.55 -18.19 -17.50
CA ASP A 75 3.92 -19.62 -17.47
C ASP A 75 4.11 -20.20 -18.88
N LYS A 76 3.35 -19.69 -19.85
CA LYS A 76 3.52 -20.04 -21.28
C LYS A 76 4.68 -19.30 -21.95
N GLY A 77 5.41 -18.43 -21.25
CA GLY A 77 6.53 -17.66 -21.79
C GLY A 77 6.12 -16.55 -22.78
N LEU A 78 4.85 -16.11 -22.76
CA LEU A 78 4.34 -15.06 -23.64
C LEU A 78 4.73 -13.66 -23.12
N PRO A 79 5.38 -12.81 -23.93
CA PRO A 79 5.67 -11.42 -23.59
C PRO A 79 4.38 -10.65 -23.30
N THR A 80 4.10 -10.40 -22.03
CA THR A 80 2.83 -9.81 -21.55
C THR A 80 3.05 -8.38 -21.07
N TYR A 81 2.12 -7.48 -21.40
CA TYR A 81 2.16 -6.05 -21.09
C TYR A 81 0.91 -5.66 -20.33
N ILE A 82 1.08 -5.04 -19.18
CA ILE A 82 -0.05 -4.52 -18.39
C ILE A 82 -0.22 -3.03 -18.68
N ILE A 83 -1.40 -2.66 -19.14
CA ILE A 83 -1.74 -1.30 -19.58
C ILE A 83 -2.65 -0.66 -18.54
N ASN A 84 -2.33 0.59 -18.18
CA ASN A 84 -3.16 1.36 -17.26
C ASN A 84 -4.49 1.76 -17.93
N PRO A 85 -5.65 1.52 -17.30
CA PRO A 85 -6.97 1.90 -17.83
C PRO A 85 -7.11 3.38 -18.21
N LEU A 86 -6.37 4.26 -17.55
CA LEU A 86 -6.33 5.67 -17.93
C LEU A 86 -5.70 5.87 -19.33
N HIS A 87 -4.63 5.13 -19.63
CA HIS A 87 -3.98 5.21 -20.94
C HIS A 87 -4.88 4.63 -22.03
N THR A 88 -5.51 3.47 -21.80
CA THR A 88 -6.47 2.86 -22.72
C THR A 88 -7.62 3.84 -23.04
N ASN A 89 -8.17 4.49 -22.01
CA ASN A 89 -9.24 5.46 -22.18
C ASN A 89 -8.80 6.71 -22.98
N LEU A 90 -7.60 7.24 -22.71
CA LEU A 90 -7.05 8.39 -23.45
C LEU A 90 -6.76 8.03 -24.90
N TYR A 91 -6.14 6.87 -25.13
CA TYR A 91 -5.84 6.38 -26.47
C TYR A 91 -7.11 6.14 -27.29
N ARG A 92 -8.14 5.50 -26.71
CA ARG A 92 -9.44 5.34 -27.35
C ARG A 92 -10.06 6.67 -27.76
N LYS A 93 -9.97 7.70 -26.90
CA LYS A 93 -10.47 9.05 -27.23
C LYS A 93 -9.68 9.72 -28.35
N SER A 94 -8.41 9.38 -28.57
CA SER A 94 -7.60 9.90 -29.67
C SER A 94 -7.95 9.23 -31.00
N LEU A 95 -8.41 7.96 -30.96
CA LEU A 95 -8.78 7.22 -32.18
C LEU A 95 -10.15 7.62 -32.76
N SER A 96 -11.09 8.05 -31.93
CA SER A 96 -12.44 8.36 -32.37
C SER A 96 -13.15 9.38 -31.48
N LEU A 97 -13.85 10.32 -32.10
CA LEU A 97 -14.77 11.25 -31.42
C LEU A 97 -16.07 10.57 -30.97
N ARG A 98 -16.37 9.37 -31.44
CA ARG A 98 -17.57 8.60 -31.03
C ARG A 98 -17.39 8.03 -29.63
N LYS A 99 -18.41 8.21 -28.78
CA LYS A 99 -18.44 7.69 -27.41
C LYS A 99 -18.81 6.20 -27.33
N THR A 100 -18.36 5.38 -28.27
CA THR A 100 -18.65 3.94 -28.26
C THR A 100 -17.70 3.23 -27.33
N LYS A 101 -18.24 2.56 -26.31
CA LYS A 101 -17.50 1.69 -25.40
C LYS A 101 -18.16 0.31 -25.41
N THR A 102 -17.42 -0.70 -25.87
CA THR A 102 -17.75 -2.11 -25.74
C THR A 102 -16.48 -2.90 -25.49
N ASP A 103 -16.57 -4.02 -24.80
CA ASP A 103 -15.43 -4.88 -24.45
C ASP A 103 -14.62 -5.29 -25.72
N LYS A 104 -15.30 -5.49 -26.85
CA LYS A 104 -14.65 -5.76 -28.15
C LYS A 104 -13.82 -4.58 -28.67
N VAL A 105 -14.30 -3.36 -28.47
CA VAL A 105 -13.57 -2.12 -28.83
C VAL A 105 -12.38 -1.92 -27.92
N ASP A 106 -12.51 -2.27 -26.65
CA ASP A 106 -11.43 -2.13 -25.66
C ASP A 106 -10.30 -3.14 -25.96
N ALA A 107 -10.60 -4.41 -26.30
CA ALA A 107 -9.60 -5.39 -26.75
C ALA A 107 -8.85 -4.94 -28.03
N HIS A 108 -9.56 -4.42 -29.02
CA HIS A 108 -8.95 -3.84 -30.24
C HIS A 108 -8.04 -2.63 -29.88
N THR A 109 -8.51 -1.74 -28.99
CA THR A 109 -7.75 -0.57 -28.57
C THR A 109 -6.43 -0.96 -27.89
N ILE A 110 -6.45 -2.02 -27.05
CA ILE A 110 -5.26 -2.56 -26.39
C ILE A 110 -4.26 -3.10 -27.42
N ALA A 111 -4.72 -3.87 -28.40
CA ALA A 111 -3.85 -4.39 -29.48
C ALA A 111 -3.23 -3.25 -30.31
N SER A 112 -4.01 -2.22 -30.64
CA SER A 112 -3.53 -1.05 -31.35
C SER A 112 -2.50 -0.24 -30.55
N MET A 113 -2.67 -0.12 -29.24
CA MET A 113 -1.69 0.50 -28.35
C MET A 113 -0.37 -0.27 -28.35
N LEU A 114 -0.40 -1.61 -28.24
CA LEU A 114 0.79 -2.44 -28.32
C LEU A 114 1.56 -2.27 -29.64
N MET A 115 0.84 -2.04 -30.73
CA MET A 115 1.42 -1.83 -32.05
C MET A 115 2.07 -0.45 -32.19
N SER A 116 1.47 0.58 -31.60
CA SER A 116 1.90 1.99 -31.78
C SER A 116 2.91 2.45 -30.72
N ASP A 117 2.92 1.87 -29.52
CA ASP A 117 3.78 2.31 -28.43
C ASP A 117 5.03 1.44 -28.28
N VAL A 118 6.17 1.95 -28.78
CA VAL A 118 7.48 1.30 -28.74
C VAL A 118 8.08 1.27 -27.32
N ASN A 119 7.55 2.09 -26.40
CA ASN A 119 8.11 2.27 -25.05
C ASN A 119 7.44 1.40 -23.99
N LEU A 120 6.42 0.63 -24.35
CA LEU A 120 5.81 -0.32 -23.42
C LEU A 120 6.81 -1.41 -23.05
N LYS A 121 7.03 -1.59 -21.75
CA LYS A 121 7.91 -2.65 -21.23
C LYS A 121 7.08 -3.87 -20.84
N SER A 122 7.58 -5.06 -21.19
CA SER A 122 6.93 -6.32 -20.82
C SER A 122 6.99 -6.53 -19.31
N TYR A 123 5.97 -7.19 -18.80
CA TYR A 123 5.92 -7.63 -17.41
C TYR A 123 6.93 -8.77 -17.21
N SER A 124 7.82 -8.65 -16.22
CA SER A 124 8.87 -9.64 -15.95
C SER A 124 8.51 -10.60 -14.81
N ASN A 125 9.07 -11.83 -14.82
CA ASN A 125 8.83 -12.82 -13.75
C ASN A 125 9.36 -12.40 -12.36
N THR A 126 10.29 -11.46 -12.27
CA THR A 126 10.70 -10.80 -11.02
C THR A 126 9.52 -10.11 -10.29
N SER A 127 8.40 -9.98 -10.97
CA SER A 127 7.22 -9.31 -10.47
C SER A 127 6.31 -10.19 -9.61
N TYR A 128 6.45 -11.51 -9.57
CA TYR A 128 5.63 -12.36 -8.72
C TYR A 128 5.87 -12.05 -7.22
N HIS A 129 7.12 -12.08 -6.79
CA HIS A 129 7.48 -11.75 -5.40
C HIS A 129 7.16 -10.27 -5.07
N ASN A 130 7.29 -9.38 -6.03
CA ASN A 130 6.87 -7.99 -5.88
C ASN A 130 5.36 -7.84 -5.74
N GLU A 131 4.54 -8.59 -6.46
CA GLU A 131 3.08 -8.56 -6.33
C GLU A 131 2.61 -9.22 -5.02
N GLU A 132 3.25 -10.31 -4.59
CA GLU A 132 2.99 -10.92 -3.30
C GLU A 132 3.35 -9.97 -2.16
N LEU A 133 4.54 -9.37 -2.19
CA LEU A 133 4.97 -8.36 -1.22
C LEU A 133 4.03 -7.15 -1.21
N LYS A 134 3.57 -6.71 -2.38
CA LYS A 134 2.61 -5.61 -2.54
C LYS A 134 1.25 -5.95 -1.94
N SER A 135 0.78 -7.17 -2.14
CA SER A 135 -0.45 -7.66 -1.51
C SER A 135 -0.33 -7.63 0.02
N LEU A 136 0.74 -8.19 0.57
CA LEU A 136 1.00 -8.24 2.02
C LEU A 136 1.17 -6.84 2.63
N THR A 137 1.94 -5.96 2.00
CA THR A 137 2.16 -4.59 2.51
C THR A 137 0.90 -3.75 2.50
N ARG A 138 0.04 -3.89 1.49
CA ARG A 138 -1.28 -3.24 1.43
C ARG A 138 -2.24 -3.82 2.45
N TYR A 139 -2.28 -5.14 2.59
CA TYR A 139 -3.11 -5.82 3.59
C TYR A 139 -2.72 -5.39 5.00
N ARG A 140 -1.41 -5.37 5.31
CA ARG A 140 -0.89 -4.82 6.56
C ARG A 140 -1.34 -3.36 6.78
N PHE A 141 -1.23 -2.52 5.76
CA PHE A 141 -1.65 -1.11 5.85
C PHE A 141 -3.12 -0.97 6.25
N ASP A 142 -4.00 -1.75 5.61
CA ASP A 142 -5.44 -1.71 5.89
C ASP A 142 -5.74 -2.23 7.31
N LYS A 143 -5.10 -3.34 7.75
CA LYS A 143 -5.21 -3.87 9.12
C LYS A 143 -4.72 -2.89 10.19
N VAL A 144 -3.59 -2.22 9.98
CA VAL A 144 -3.09 -1.18 10.89
C VAL A 144 -4.07 -0.01 10.98
N LYS A 145 -4.68 0.39 9.88
CA LYS A 145 -5.69 1.45 9.84
C LYS A 145 -6.97 1.05 10.57
N GLU A 146 -7.41 -0.20 10.41
CA GLU A 146 -8.55 -0.77 11.11
C GLU A 146 -8.30 -0.78 12.63
N ARG A 147 -7.14 -1.30 13.06
CA ARG A 147 -6.73 -1.27 14.47
C ARG A 147 -6.69 0.15 15.04
N ALA A 148 -6.24 1.14 14.28
CA ALA A 148 -6.23 2.53 14.73
C ALA A 148 -7.65 3.08 14.98
N LYS A 149 -8.63 2.70 14.16
CA LYS A 149 -10.05 3.06 14.39
C LYS A 149 -10.58 2.43 15.68
N LEU A 150 -10.28 1.16 15.93
CA LEU A 150 -10.70 0.48 17.15
C LEU A 150 -10.03 1.09 18.39
N LYS A 151 -8.76 1.50 18.32
CA LYS A 151 -8.10 2.25 19.40
C LYS A 151 -8.84 3.55 19.74
N SER A 152 -9.25 4.32 18.74
CA SER A 152 -10.08 5.51 18.96
C SER A 152 -11.43 5.18 19.62
N SER A 153 -12.02 4.02 19.29
CA SER A 153 -13.25 3.55 19.93
C SER A 153 -13.00 3.18 21.41
N VAL A 154 -11.88 2.56 21.75
CA VAL A 154 -11.50 2.29 23.15
C VAL A 154 -11.38 3.60 23.93
N SER A 155 -10.65 4.60 23.40
CA SER A 155 -10.53 5.90 24.08
C SER A 155 -11.88 6.55 24.35
N ARG A 156 -12.80 6.51 23.37
CA ARG A 156 -14.18 7.01 23.54
C ARG A 156 -14.95 6.23 24.61
N LEU A 157 -14.82 4.91 24.65
CA LEU A 157 -15.52 4.06 25.64
C LEU A 157 -14.95 4.25 27.04
N VAL A 158 -13.63 4.39 27.18
CA VAL A 158 -12.98 4.68 28.45
C VAL A 158 -13.41 6.05 28.98
N CYS A 159 -13.52 7.06 28.13
CA CYS A 159 -14.04 8.37 28.52
C CYS A 159 -15.46 8.30 29.12
N ILE A 160 -16.28 7.33 28.71
CA ILE A 160 -17.63 7.12 29.28
C ILE A 160 -17.59 6.30 30.57
N LEU A 161 -16.78 5.21 30.60
CA LEU A 161 -16.85 4.18 31.64
C LEU A 161 -15.85 4.37 32.77
N PHE A 162 -14.70 5.01 32.51
CA PHE A 162 -13.65 5.30 33.49
C PHE A 162 -12.73 6.42 32.98
N PRO A 163 -13.18 7.68 32.90
CA PRO A 163 -12.43 8.78 32.31
C PRO A 163 -11.10 9.09 33.01
N GLU A 164 -11.01 8.87 34.32
CA GLU A 164 -9.80 9.14 35.09
C GLU A 164 -8.65 8.18 34.77
N LEU A 165 -8.93 7.01 34.19
CA LEU A 165 -7.93 6.00 33.85
C LEU A 165 -6.84 6.54 32.93
N GLU A 166 -7.19 7.43 31.99
CA GLU A 166 -6.25 8.03 31.04
C GLU A 166 -5.14 8.84 31.75
N LYS A 167 -5.43 9.39 32.95
CA LYS A 167 -4.45 10.14 33.74
C LYS A 167 -3.55 9.25 34.60
N LEU A 168 -3.93 7.99 34.82
CA LEU A 168 -3.20 7.02 35.64
C LEU A 168 -2.16 6.22 34.84
N VAL A 169 -2.23 6.26 33.51
CA VAL A 169 -1.41 5.43 32.65
C VAL A 169 -0.73 6.27 31.56
N PRO A 170 0.45 5.88 31.08
CA PRO A 170 1.14 6.61 30.00
C PRO A 170 0.32 6.66 28.72
N THR A 171 -0.44 5.60 28.44
CA THR A 171 -1.40 5.51 27.33
C THR A 171 -2.40 4.39 27.60
N LEU A 172 -3.62 4.55 27.10
CA LEU A 172 -4.66 3.50 27.16
C LEU A 172 -4.33 2.27 26.30
N HIS A 173 -3.35 2.36 25.41
CA HIS A 173 -3.10 1.36 24.36
C HIS A 173 -1.89 0.46 24.66
N ILE A 174 -1.72 0.08 25.92
CA ILE A 174 -0.72 -0.89 26.40
C ILE A 174 -1.39 -2.17 26.88
N ALA A 175 -0.64 -3.27 26.86
CA ALA A 175 -1.14 -4.60 27.19
C ALA A 175 -1.78 -4.65 28.59
N SER A 176 -1.15 -4.05 29.61
CA SER A 176 -1.67 -4.05 30.98
C SER A 176 -3.03 -3.36 31.13
N VAL A 177 -3.24 -2.24 30.39
CA VAL A 177 -4.54 -1.55 30.37
C VAL A 177 -5.59 -2.38 29.64
N TYR A 178 -5.24 -3.02 28.55
CA TYR A 178 -6.16 -3.92 27.85
C TYR A 178 -6.54 -5.13 28.68
N THR A 179 -5.60 -5.72 29.41
CA THR A 179 -5.88 -6.82 30.35
C THR A 179 -6.80 -6.36 31.47
N LEU A 180 -6.53 -5.18 32.08
CA LEU A 180 -7.39 -4.58 33.08
C LEU A 180 -8.84 -4.39 32.58
N LEU A 181 -8.99 -3.74 31.42
CA LEU A 181 -10.30 -3.39 30.86
C LEU A 181 -11.05 -4.61 30.29
N SER A 182 -10.35 -5.66 29.90
CA SER A 182 -10.97 -6.93 29.51
C SER A 182 -11.60 -7.65 30.69
N GLU A 183 -10.98 -7.59 31.86
CA GLU A 183 -11.50 -8.18 33.10
C GLU A 183 -12.50 -7.23 33.79
N PHE A 184 -12.13 -5.96 33.94
CA PHE A 184 -12.87 -4.92 34.65
C PHE A 184 -13.22 -3.74 33.71
N PRO A 185 -14.28 -3.83 32.90
CA PRO A 185 -14.56 -2.90 31.81
C PRO A 185 -15.26 -1.62 32.27
N GLY A 186 -14.66 -0.90 33.23
CA GLY A 186 -15.16 0.37 33.73
C GLY A 186 -14.90 0.58 35.22
N ALA A 187 -15.06 1.80 35.69
CA ALA A 187 -14.77 2.19 37.08
C ALA A 187 -15.57 1.37 38.14
N SER A 188 -16.84 1.10 37.89
CA SER A 188 -17.68 0.30 38.80
C SER A 188 -17.13 -1.10 39.03
N TYR A 189 -16.57 -1.73 38.01
CA TYR A 189 -15.95 -3.07 38.09
C TYR A 189 -14.62 -3.03 38.84
N VAL A 190 -13.76 -2.03 38.53
CA VAL A 190 -12.46 -1.84 39.19
C VAL A 190 -12.66 -1.52 40.69
N SER A 191 -13.61 -0.66 41.05
CA SER A 191 -13.88 -0.25 42.43
C SER A 191 -14.34 -1.43 43.30
N SER A 192 -15.09 -2.37 42.73
CA SER A 192 -15.62 -3.56 43.42
C SER A 192 -14.62 -4.75 43.40
N ALA A 193 -13.53 -4.65 42.63
CA ALA A 193 -12.56 -5.73 42.52
C ALA A 193 -11.82 -6.01 43.83
N HIS A 194 -11.55 -7.29 44.14
CA HIS A 194 -10.70 -7.65 45.25
C HIS A 194 -9.28 -7.17 44.99
N LEU A 195 -8.68 -6.46 45.99
CA LEU A 195 -7.35 -5.82 45.77
C LEU A 195 -6.28 -6.79 45.34
N THR A 196 -6.19 -7.97 45.96
CA THR A 196 -5.20 -9.01 45.61
C THR A 196 -5.36 -9.45 44.13
N ARG A 197 -6.62 -9.65 43.66
CA ARG A 197 -6.88 -10.04 42.27
C ARG A 197 -6.46 -8.94 41.31
N LEU A 198 -6.79 -7.69 41.63
CA LEU A 198 -6.41 -6.53 40.84
C LEU A 198 -4.88 -6.36 40.79
N THR A 199 -4.20 -6.50 41.93
CA THR A 199 -2.74 -6.44 42.03
C THR A 199 -2.08 -7.52 41.17
N ASN A 200 -2.50 -8.77 41.32
CA ASN A 200 -1.92 -9.89 40.56
C ASN A 200 -2.10 -9.70 39.05
N LEU A 201 -3.32 -9.32 38.63
CA LEU A 201 -3.62 -9.05 37.23
C LEU A 201 -2.74 -7.94 36.65
N LEU A 202 -2.62 -6.82 37.35
CA LEU A 202 -1.83 -5.68 36.90
C LEU A 202 -0.33 -5.98 36.91
N SER A 203 0.16 -6.66 37.96
CA SER A 203 1.57 -7.03 38.06
C SER A 203 1.99 -7.99 36.94
N GLU A 204 1.20 -9.03 36.70
CA GLU A 204 1.45 -9.99 35.62
C GLU A 204 1.42 -9.29 34.23
N ALA A 205 0.37 -8.53 33.95
CA ALA A 205 0.18 -7.86 32.67
C ALA A 205 1.22 -6.76 32.40
N SER A 206 1.79 -6.15 33.44
CA SER A 206 2.82 -5.13 33.36
C SER A 206 4.24 -5.65 33.52
N LYS A 207 4.43 -6.96 33.69
CA LYS A 207 5.74 -7.60 33.99
C LYS A 207 6.39 -7.00 35.26
N GLY A 208 5.60 -6.77 36.28
CA GLY A 208 6.05 -6.26 37.56
C GLY A 208 6.14 -4.73 37.69
N HIS A 209 5.81 -3.95 36.63
CA HIS A 209 5.83 -2.49 36.71
C HIS A 209 4.70 -1.90 37.54
N TYR A 210 3.57 -2.59 37.65
CA TYR A 210 2.44 -2.19 38.49
C TYR A 210 2.38 -3.08 39.73
N ASP A 211 2.49 -2.46 40.86
CA ASP A 211 2.52 -3.08 42.19
C ASP A 211 1.17 -2.96 42.93
N LYS A 212 1.17 -3.31 44.20
CA LYS A 212 -0.02 -3.21 45.06
C LYS A 212 -0.45 -1.76 45.29
N ASP A 213 0.49 -0.84 45.35
CA ASP A 213 0.18 0.59 45.58
C ASP A 213 -0.49 1.20 44.35
N THR A 214 0.02 0.86 43.17
CA THR A 214 -0.60 1.21 41.88
C THR A 214 -2.01 0.61 41.75
N ALA A 215 -2.21 -0.66 42.12
CA ALA A 215 -3.51 -1.31 42.09
C ALA A 215 -4.50 -0.64 43.07
N ASN A 216 -4.02 -0.24 44.25
CA ASN A 216 -4.81 0.48 45.20
C ASN A 216 -5.22 1.87 44.67
N LEU A 217 -4.28 2.60 44.08
CA LEU A 217 -4.55 3.89 43.42
C LEU A 217 -5.64 3.75 42.34
N PHE A 218 -5.56 2.75 41.49
CA PHE A 218 -6.58 2.48 40.46
C PHE A 218 -7.96 2.24 41.10
N ARG A 219 -8.00 1.42 42.15
CA ARG A 219 -9.24 1.10 42.84
C ARG A 219 -9.86 2.32 43.54
N GLU A 220 -9.06 3.12 44.24
CA GLU A 220 -9.54 4.34 44.91
C GLU A 220 -9.99 5.41 43.90
N THR A 221 -9.25 5.59 42.80
CA THR A 221 -9.68 6.47 41.71
C THR A 221 -11.00 6.00 41.10
N ALA A 222 -11.16 4.69 40.93
CA ALA A 222 -12.39 4.10 40.38
C ALA A 222 -13.59 4.28 41.32
N ARG A 223 -13.39 4.29 42.67
CA ARG A 223 -14.44 4.58 43.65
C ARG A 223 -14.96 6.00 43.55
N ASN A 224 -14.09 6.93 43.19
CA ASN A 224 -14.41 8.36 43.07
C ASN A 224 -14.64 8.78 41.61
N SER A 225 -14.77 7.82 40.70
CA SER A 225 -14.92 8.09 39.27
C SER A 225 -16.30 8.66 38.95
N ILE A 226 -16.31 9.59 38.00
CA ILE A 226 -17.54 10.10 37.35
C ILE A 226 -18.03 9.19 36.22
N GLY A 227 -17.35 8.07 35.99
CA GLY A 227 -17.68 7.12 34.92
C GLY A 227 -19.08 6.55 35.04
N SER A 228 -19.77 6.45 33.91
CA SER A 228 -21.14 5.93 33.84
C SER A 228 -21.17 4.41 33.96
N VAL A 229 -22.13 3.85 34.66
CA VAL A 229 -22.41 2.43 34.73
C VAL A 229 -23.29 2.04 33.55
N MET A 230 -22.68 1.53 32.48
CA MET A 230 -23.38 1.17 31.24
C MET A 230 -22.96 -0.23 30.77
N PRO A 231 -23.68 -1.32 31.15
CA PRO A 231 -23.30 -2.69 30.80
C PRO A 231 -23.11 -2.95 29.29
N ALA A 232 -23.94 -2.32 28.46
CA ALA A 232 -23.82 -2.42 27.01
C ALA A 232 -22.48 -1.84 26.50
N LYS A 233 -22.03 -0.70 27.07
CA LYS A 233 -20.75 -0.09 26.72
C LYS A 233 -19.56 -0.88 27.28
N SER A 234 -19.72 -1.48 28.44
CA SER A 234 -18.74 -2.41 29.00
C SER A 234 -18.54 -3.64 28.12
N LEU A 235 -19.63 -4.19 27.55
CA LEU A 235 -19.57 -5.28 26.59
C LEU A 235 -18.89 -4.85 25.28
N GLU A 236 -19.28 -3.66 24.74
CA GLU A 236 -18.66 -3.06 23.55
C GLU A 236 -17.15 -2.89 23.75
N LEU A 237 -16.71 -2.43 24.92
CA LEU A 237 -15.29 -2.23 25.25
C LEU A 237 -14.52 -3.55 25.24
N LYS A 238 -15.05 -4.59 25.90
CA LYS A 238 -14.42 -5.94 25.90
C LYS A 238 -14.24 -6.48 24.49
N HIS A 239 -15.29 -6.42 23.67
CA HIS A 239 -15.23 -6.91 22.30
C HIS A 239 -14.25 -6.08 21.45
N THR A 240 -14.22 -4.76 21.60
CA THR A 240 -13.30 -3.89 20.89
C THR A 240 -11.84 -4.21 21.23
N ILE A 241 -11.54 -4.45 22.52
CA ILE A 241 -10.19 -4.84 22.95
C ILE A 241 -9.80 -6.19 22.35
N LYS A 242 -10.70 -7.19 22.38
CA LYS A 242 -10.45 -8.51 21.79
C LYS A 242 -10.11 -8.38 20.30
N LEU A 243 -10.87 -7.60 19.53
CA LEU A 243 -10.60 -7.36 18.12
C LEU A 243 -9.24 -6.66 17.90
N ILE A 244 -8.82 -5.74 18.78
CA ILE A 244 -7.49 -5.11 18.70
C ILE A 244 -6.38 -6.13 18.92
N GLN A 245 -6.57 -7.06 19.85
CA GLN A 245 -5.59 -8.11 20.13
C GLN A 245 -5.48 -9.09 18.94
N GLU A 246 -6.60 -9.53 18.37
CA GLU A 246 -6.66 -10.37 17.18
C GLU A 246 -5.98 -9.67 15.98
N LEU A 247 -6.33 -8.42 15.69
CA LEU A 247 -5.68 -7.64 14.63
C LEU A 247 -4.17 -7.44 14.87
N THR A 248 -3.74 -7.39 16.13
CA THR A 248 -2.30 -7.27 16.44
C THR A 248 -1.57 -8.56 16.07
N SER A 249 -2.13 -9.72 16.42
CA SER A 249 -1.58 -11.03 16.03
C SER A 249 -1.52 -11.18 14.50
N GLU A 250 -2.60 -10.85 13.79
CA GLU A 250 -2.63 -10.90 12.32
C GLU A 250 -1.57 -9.98 11.69
N ILE A 251 -1.38 -8.76 12.25
CA ILE A 251 -0.35 -7.83 11.76
C ILE A 251 1.04 -8.40 11.97
N ASP A 252 1.30 -9.04 13.11
CA ASP A 252 2.60 -9.65 13.41
C ASP A 252 2.89 -10.82 12.45
N GLU A 253 1.90 -11.64 12.13
CA GLU A 253 2.00 -12.71 11.12
C GLU A 253 2.31 -12.16 9.72
N ILE A 254 1.59 -11.11 9.30
CA ILE A 254 1.84 -10.45 8.01
C ILE A 254 3.26 -9.86 7.98
N GLU A 255 3.71 -9.24 9.07
CA GLU A 255 5.06 -8.68 9.17
C GLU A 255 6.15 -9.76 9.09
N ALA A 256 5.91 -10.93 9.67
CA ALA A 256 6.81 -12.08 9.55
C ALA A 256 6.90 -12.58 8.10
N ALA A 257 5.76 -12.68 7.40
CA ALA A 257 5.72 -13.05 5.99
C ALA A 257 6.44 -12.02 5.10
N ILE A 258 6.20 -10.73 5.32
CA ILE A 258 6.93 -9.64 4.62
C ILE A 258 8.43 -9.77 4.84
N LYS A 259 8.86 -10.00 6.09
CA LYS A 259 10.28 -10.13 6.42
C LYS A 259 10.90 -11.34 5.70
N GLN A 260 10.20 -12.47 5.67
CA GLN A 260 10.70 -13.67 4.98
C GLN A 260 10.94 -13.43 3.48
N ILE A 261 10.02 -12.73 2.80
CA ILE A 261 10.19 -12.41 1.37
C ILE A 261 11.36 -11.44 1.19
N MET A 262 11.44 -10.39 2.02
CA MET A 262 12.53 -9.41 1.94
C MET A 262 13.90 -10.03 2.16
N ASP A 263 14.03 -10.94 3.12
CA ASP A 263 15.32 -11.58 3.46
C ASP A 263 15.78 -12.59 2.40
N LYS A 264 14.84 -13.28 1.74
CA LYS A 264 15.16 -14.38 0.81
C LYS A 264 15.21 -13.95 -0.66
N GLU A 265 14.28 -13.10 -1.07
CA GLU A 265 14.00 -12.86 -2.49
C GLU A 265 14.36 -11.44 -2.95
N ILE A 266 14.51 -10.50 -2.01
CA ILE A 266 14.68 -9.09 -2.35
C ILE A 266 15.90 -8.51 -1.65
N GLN A 267 16.96 -8.29 -2.42
CA GLN A 267 18.12 -7.53 -1.97
C GLN A 267 18.01 -6.10 -2.48
N SER A 268 17.80 -5.15 -1.57
CA SER A 268 17.67 -3.75 -1.93
C SER A 268 18.52 -2.88 -1.01
N PRO A 269 19.31 -1.95 -1.56
CA PRO A 269 20.12 -1.03 -0.78
C PRO A 269 19.30 -0.02 0.02
N ILE A 270 18.01 0.16 -0.27
CA ILE A 270 17.13 1.12 0.41
C ILE A 270 17.08 0.93 1.93
N LEU A 271 17.24 -0.31 2.41
CA LEU A 271 17.22 -0.63 3.85
C LEU A 271 18.48 -0.14 4.60
N THR A 272 19.50 0.28 3.89
CA THR A 272 20.72 0.87 4.49
C THR A 272 20.55 2.36 4.81
N ILE A 273 19.46 3.00 4.35
CA ILE A 273 19.17 4.41 4.65
C ILE A 273 18.71 4.52 6.11
N PRO A 274 19.38 5.34 6.95
CA PRO A 274 18.97 5.56 8.33
C PRO A 274 17.52 6.03 8.42
N GLY A 275 16.73 5.37 9.28
CA GLY A 275 15.31 5.68 9.45
C GLY A 275 14.35 4.94 8.51
N ILE A 276 14.82 4.21 7.52
CA ILE A 276 13.95 3.33 6.73
C ILE A 276 13.88 1.95 7.38
N SER A 277 12.76 1.67 8.04
CA SER A 277 12.47 0.32 8.55
C SER A 277 12.17 -0.65 7.41
N TYR A 278 12.39 -1.96 7.64
CA TYR A 278 12.05 -2.99 6.66
C TYR A 278 10.58 -2.90 6.19
N ARG A 279 9.65 -2.50 7.06
CA ARG A 279 8.22 -2.36 6.76
C ARG A 279 7.96 -1.26 5.72
N MET A 280 8.62 -0.10 5.88
CA MET A 280 8.48 1.00 4.93
C MET A 280 9.27 0.72 3.65
N GLY A 281 10.47 0.16 3.77
CA GLY A 281 11.28 -0.27 2.62
C GLY A 281 10.54 -1.29 1.76
N ALA A 282 9.99 -2.34 2.38
CA ALA A 282 9.19 -3.35 1.69
C ALA A 282 8.02 -2.74 0.92
N MET A 283 7.28 -1.79 1.54
CA MET A 283 6.15 -1.13 0.89
C MET A 283 6.59 -0.25 -0.29
N ILE A 284 7.71 0.46 -0.16
CA ILE A 284 8.28 1.30 -1.23
C ILE A 284 8.69 0.40 -2.41
N ILE A 285 9.46 -0.66 -2.14
CA ILE A 285 9.93 -1.60 -3.16
C ILE A 285 8.75 -2.27 -3.85
N ALA A 286 7.80 -2.79 -3.09
CA ALA A 286 6.63 -3.48 -3.63
C ALA A 286 5.74 -2.58 -4.50
N GLU A 287 5.56 -1.31 -4.12
CA GLU A 287 4.73 -0.37 -4.86
C GLU A 287 5.43 0.14 -6.13
N ILE A 288 6.75 0.31 -6.11
CA ILE A 288 7.53 0.70 -7.29
C ILE A 288 7.70 -0.51 -8.22
N GLY A 289 7.96 -1.69 -7.65
CA GLY A 289 8.30 -2.90 -8.40
C GLY A 289 9.66 -2.78 -9.07
N ASP A 290 9.70 -2.89 -10.39
CA ASP A 290 10.93 -2.75 -11.15
C ASP A 290 11.31 -1.27 -11.36
N PHE A 291 12.39 -0.83 -10.74
CA PHE A 291 12.94 0.53 -10.88
C PHE A 291 13.43 0.84 -12.31
N SER A 292 13.76 -0.18 -13.11
CA SER A 292 14.17 0.00 -14.51
C SER A 292 13.04 0.55 -15.39
N ARG A 293 11.78 0.42 -14.94
CA ARG A 293 10.60 0.96 -15.64
C ARG A 293 10.55 2.48 -15.66
N PHE A 294 11.31 3.13 -14.78
CA PHE A 294 11.29 4.57 -14.63
C PHE A 294 12.58 5.18 -15.19
N ASP A 295 12.45 6.14 -16.09
CA ASP A 295 13.59 6.85 -16.69
C ASP A 295 14.21 7.85 -15.71
N SER A 296 13.43 8.31 -14.71
CA SER A 296 13.88 9.28 -13.71
C SER A 296 13.13 9.16 -12.39
N ALA A 297 13.73 9.70 -11.33
CA ALA A 297 13.10 9.82 -10.01
C ALA A 297 11.79 10.64 -10.04
N ASP A 298 11.68 11.63 -10.94
CA ASP A 298 10.48 12.45 -11.08
C ASP A 298 9.29 11.64 -11.63
N LYS A 299 9.55 10.58 -12.43
CA LYS A 299 8.51 9.63 -12.85
C LYS A 299 7.98 8.80 -11.68
N ILE A 300 8.85 8.42 -10.72
CA ILE A 300 8.41 7.75 -9.48
C ILE A 300 7.56 8.70 -8.62
N LEU A 301 7.95 9.97 -8.51
CA LEU A 301 7.15 10.98 -7.81
C LEU A 301 5.77 11.17 -8.45
N ALA A 302 5.69 11.21 -9.77
CA ALA A 302 4.43 11.26 -10.50
C ALA A 302 3.59 10.00 -10.25
N TYR A 303 4.22 8.82 -10.28
CA TYR A 303 3.57 7.55 -9.97
C TYR A 303 3.04 7.47 -8.53
N ALA A 304 3.74 8.10 -7.58
CA ALA A 304 3.25 8.27 -6.19
C ALA A 304 2.17 9.36 -6.07
N GLY A 305 1.89 10.13 -7.13
CA GLY A 305 1.00 11.29 -7.09
C GLY A 305 1.53 12.43 -6.22
N MET A 306 2.85 12.60 -6.21
CA MET A 306 3.57 13.63 -5.44
C MET A 306 4.13 14.77 -6.31
N SER A 307 3.77 14.79 -7.57
CA SER A 307 4.09 15.91 -8.48
C SER A 307 3.11 17.05 -8.26
N PRO A 308 3.59 18.32 -8.30
CA PRO A 308 2.69 19.46 -8.29
C PRO A 308 1.95 19.55 -9.64
N SER A 309 0.70 19.98 -9.60
CA SER A 309 -0.02 20.36 -10.81
C SER A 309 0.62 21.60 -11.41
N THR A 310 0.93 21.57 -12.69
CA THR A 310 1.42 22.73 -13.43
C THR A 310 0.38 23.08 -14.49
N TYR A 311 -0.11 24.30 -14.46
CA TYR A 311 -0.97 24.83 -15.50
C TYR A 311 -0.38 26.15 -15.98
N GLN A 312 0.19 26.12 -17.17
CA GLN A 312 0.74 27.28 -17.83
C GLN A 312 0.08 27.38 -19.22
N SER A 313 -0.59 28.49 -19.51
CA SER A 313 -1.18 28.75 -20.80
C SER A 313 -0.97 30.24 -21.14
N GLY A 314 -0.08 30.51 -22.07
CA GLY A 314 0.27 31.85 -22.47
C GLY A 314 0.84 32.69 -21.32
N GLN A 315 0.21 33.81 -21.01
CA GLN A 315 0.59 34.70 -19.91
C GLN A 315 0.00 34.29 -18.54
N LEU A 316 -0.83 33.22 -18.48
CA LEU A 316 -1.43 32.72 -17.24
C LEU A 316 -0.48 31.74 -16.57
N ASP A 317 0.20 32.24 -15.53
CA ASP A 317 0.98 31.38 -14.62
C ASP A 317 0.14 31.07 -13.38
N ASN A 318 -0.24 29.82 -13.18
CA ASN A 318 -1.08 29.45 -12.05
C ASN A 318 -0.23 29.40 -10.77
N CYS A 319 -0.31 30.45 -9.96
CA CYS A 319 0.41 30.61 -8.70
C CYS A 319 0.03 29.58 -7.63
N TYR A 320 -1.06 28.83 -7.80
CA TYR A 320 -1.58 27.86 -6.84
C TYR A 320 -1.42 26.42 -7.33
N SER A 321 -0.20 25.92 -7.32
CA SER A 321 0.04 24.50 -7.57
C SER A 321 -0.33 23.67 -6.33
N HIS A 322 -1.08 22.60 -6.54
CA HIS A 322 -1.37 21.59 -5.51
C HIS A 322 -0.84 20.22 -5.92
N MET A 323 -0.60 19.37 -4.95
CA MET A 323 -0.17 17.99 -5.21
C MET A 323 -1.31 17.24 -5.89
N GLU A 324 -1.07 16.64 -7.07
CA GLU A 324 -2.11 16.00 -7.89
C GLU A 324 -2.77 14.81 -7.20
N LYS A 325 -2.04 14.08 -6.35
CA LYS A 325 -2.48 12.88 -5.64
C LYS A 325 -3.03 11.76 -6.55
N ARG A 326 -2.84 11.86 -7.87
CA ARG A 326 -3.12 10.81 -8.84
C ARG A 326 -1.97 9.81 -8.80
N GLY A 327 -2.26 8.54 -8.51
CA GLY A 327 -1.24 7.50 -8.40
C GLY A 327 -1.35 6.69 -7.11
N SER A 328 -0.32 5.88 -6.79
CA SER A 328 -0.37 4.99 -5.63
C SER A 328 -0.42 5.75 -4.31
N ARG A 329 -1.58 5.64 -3.62
CA ARG A 329 -1.74 6.17 -2.26
C ARG A 329 -0.82 5.46 -1.26
N TYR A 330 -0.51 4.20 -1.51
CA TYR A 330 0.33 3.37 -0.66
C TYR A 330 1.80 3.78 -0.76
N LEU A 331 2.30 3.99 -2.00
CA LEU A 331 3.64 4.51 -2.22
C LEU A 331 3.81 5.90 -1.60
N ARG A 332 2.84 6.79 -1.84
CA ARG A 332 2.85 8.14 -1.25
C ARG A 332 2.90 8.09 0.28
N TYR A 333 2.10 7.22 0.91
CA TYR A 333 2.10 7.01 2.35
C TYR A 333 3.46 6.51 2.85
N ALA A 334 4.02 5.49 2.19
CA ALA A 334 5.30 4.90 2.58
C ALA A 334 6.45 5.91 2.47
N LEU A 335 6.57 6.60 1.33
CA LEU A 335 7.60 7.62 1.10
C LEU A 335 7.50 8.76 2.11
N TYR A 336 6.29 9.27 2.35
CA TYR A 336 6.08 10.39 3.24
C TYR A 336 6.41 10.05 4.71
N ASN A 337 6.04 8.85 5.16
CA ASN A 337 6.37 8.41 6.51
C ASN A 337 7.85 8.01 6.65
N ALA A 338 8.43 7.32 5.66
CA ALA A 338 9.86 7.03 5.65
C ALA A 338 10.67 8.33 5.77
N THR A 339 10.30 9.38 5.02
CA THR A 339 11.00 10.67 5.07
C THR A 339 11.01 11.29 6.47
N LYS A 340 9.93 11.15 7.27
CA LYS A 340 9.91 11.66 8.65
C LYS A 340 11.01 11.04 9.51
N TYR A 341 11.17 9.72 9.40
CA TYR A 341 12.19 9.00 10.15
C TYR A 341 13.60 9.26 9.59
N VAL A 342 13.76 9.34 8.26
CA VAL A 342 15.02 9.70 7.64
C VAL A 342 15.46 11.10 8.09
N CYS A 343 14.58 12.09 8.13
CA CYS A 343 14.89 13.43 8.64
C CYS A 343 15.23 13.44 10.14
N HIS A 344 14.83 12.42 10.89
CA HIS A 344 15.17 12.29 12.31
C HIS A 344 16.52 11.58 12.54
N TRP A 345 16.85 10.61 11.70
CA TRP A 345 18.02 9.74 11.89
C TRP A 345 19.21 10.09 10.99
N ASP A 346 19.04 10.99 10.03
CA ASP A 346 20.09 11.43 9.11
C ASP A 346 20.22 12.95 9.16
N ASP A 347 21.38 13.43 9.59
CA ASP A 347 21.64 14.84 9.83
C ASP A 347 21.52 15.69 8.55
N SER A 348 21.90 15.15 7.38
CA SER A 348 21.81 15.86 6.10
C SER A 348 20.36 16.09 5.66
N PHE A 349 19.47 15.13 5.96
CA PHE A 349 18.04 15.26 5.72
C PHE A 349 17.36 16.13 6.78
N GLY A 350 17.79 16.03 8.04
CA GLY A 350 17.33 16.90 9.12
C GLY A 350 17.65 18.37 8.85
N ALA A 351 18.89 18.68 8.53
CA ALA A 351 19.31 20.03 8.13
C ALA A 351 18.57 20.55 6.91
N TYR A 352 18.31 19.70 5.91
CA TYR A 352 17.54 20.08 4.73
C TYR A 352 16.08 20.42 5.07
N LEU A 353 15.44 19.64 5.95
CA LEU A 353 14.09 19.91 6.42
C LEU A 353 14.02 21.25 7.15
N GLU A 354 14.94 21.51 8.09
CA GLU A 354 15.00 22.78 8.84
C GLU A 354 15.29 23.98 7.92
N LYS A 355 16.18 23.83 6.94
CA LYS A 355 16.39 24.86 5.91
C LYS A 355 15.08 25.21 5.21
N LYS A 356 14.27 24.20 4.83
CA LYS A 356 12.98 24.44 4.14
C LYS A 356 11.94 25.08 5.05
N ARG A 357 12.02 24.83 6.35
CA ARG A 357 11.16 25.49 7.36
C ARG A 357 11.58 26.94 7.59
N SER A 358 12.86 27.21 7.66
CA SER A 358 13.39 28.58 7.83
C SER A 358 13.08 29.48 6.60
N GLU A 359 12.86 28.85 5.41
CA GLU A 359 12.31 29.54 4.22
C GLU A 359 10.82 29.91 4.35
N GLY A 360 10.21 29.76 5.54
CA GLY A 360 8.79 30.05 5.80
C GLY A 360 7.80 28.98 5.32
N LYS A 361 8.26 27.79 4.91
CA LYS A 361 7.37 26.73 4.45
C LYS A 361 6.71 26.01 5.60
N HIS A 362 5.40 25.75 5.47
CA HIS A 362 4.69 24.87 6.40
C HIS A 362 5.36 23.48 6.47
N TYR A 363 5.38 22.84 7.65
CA TYR A 363 6.05 21.55 7.89
C TYR A 363 5.74 20.50 6.81
N ASN A 364 4.48 20.30 6.43
CA ASN A 364 4.12 19.30 5.42
C ASN A 364 4.67 19.63 4.03
N VAL A 365 4.83 20.90 3.70
CA VAL A 365 5.44 21.36 2.43
C VAL A 365 6.94 21.12 2.48
N ALA A 366 7.60 21.49 3.58
CA ALA A 366 9.03 21.23 3.78
C ALA A 366 9.34 19.73 3.71
N LEU A 367 8.52 18.90 4.37
CA LEU A 367 8.64 17.44 4.32
C LEU A 367 8.44 16.88 2.90
N SER A 368 7.54 17.46 2.09
CA SER A 368 7.39 17.08 0.68
C SER A 368 8.64 17.36 -0.15
N HIS A 369 9.37 18.45 0.14
CA HIS A 369 10.68 18.71 -0.47
C HIS A 369 11.72 17.67 -0.04
N ALA A 370 11.77 17.32 1.24
CA ALA A 370 12.64 16.25 1.73
C ALA A 370 12.30 14.89 1.09
N THR A 371 11.01 14.60 0.88
CA THR A 371 10.57 13.38 0.19
C THR A 371 11.06 13.34 -1.25
N LYS A 372 11.05 14.46 -1.96
CA LYS A 372 11.66 14.55 -3.31
C LYS A 372 13.15 14.20 -3.29
N LYS A 373 13.89 14.72 -2.30
CA LYS A 373 15.31 14.39 -2.11
C LYS A 373 15.49 12.90 -1.85
N LEU A 374 14.66 12.31 -0.97
CA LEU A 374 14.70 10.88 -0.63
C LEU A 374 14.42 10.00 -1.85
N VAL A 375 13.41 10.31 -2.66
CA VAL A 375 13.09 9.52 -3.87
C VAL A 375 14.24 9.56 -4.87
N ARG A 376 14.92 10.69 -5.03
CA ARG A 376 16.11 10.79 -5.90
C ARG A 376 17.26 9.94 -5.38
N LEU A 377 17.48 9.93 -4.07
CA LEU A 377 18.47 9.06 -3.43
C LEU A 377 18.13 7.59 -3.65
N ILE A 378 16.90 7.16 -3.33
CA ILE A 378 16.43 5.79 -3.53
C ILE A 378 16.62 5.36 -4.99
N PHE A 379 16.21 6.19 -5.94
CA PHE A 379 16.36 5.89 -7.36
C PHE A 379 17.83 5.69 -7.77
N ALA A 380 18.73 6.56 -7.29
CA ALA A 380 20.16 6.45 -7.58
C ALA A 380 20.76 5.17 -6.97
N MET A 381 20.42 4.85 -5.72
CA MET A 381 20.89 3.66 -5.02
C MET A 381 20.42 2.37 -5.71
N GLU A 382 19.13 2.29 -6.07
CA GLU A 382 18.57 1.13 -6.77
C GLU A 382 19.16 0.94 -8.18
N LYS A 383 19.51 2.03 -8.87
CA LYS A 383 20.19 1.97 -10.17
C LYS A 383 21.65 1.55 -10.06
N SER A 384 22.36 1.96 -9.01
CA SER A 384 23.79 1.65 -8.82
C SER A 384 24.04 0.37 -8.03
N GLY A 385 23.05 -0.13 -7.28
CA GLY A 385 23.20 -1.22 -6.32
C GLY A 385 24.04 -0.87 -5.07
N GLN A 386 24.40 0.42 -4.89
CA GLN A 386 25.26 0.85 -3.80
C GLN A 386 24.48 1.12 -2.52
N ALA A 387 25.06 0.70 -1.38
CA ALA A 387 24.54 1.04 -0.07
C ALA A 387 24.60 2.55 0.20
N TYR A 388 23.77 3.01 1.14
CA TYR A 388 23.79 4.41 1.56
C TYR A 388 25.13 4.77 2.18
N LEU A 389 25.70 5.87 1.72
CA LEU A 389 26.87 6.51 2.31
C LEU A 389 26.44 7.89 2.84
N PRO A 390 26.60 8.15 4.15
CA PRO A 390 26.33 9.48 4.70
C PRO A 390 27.14 10.55 3.96
N ILE A 391 26.48 11.63 3.58
CA ILE A 391 27.17 12.80 3.02
C ILE A 391 27.83 13.49 4.21
N ALA A 392 29.17 13.55 4.20
CA ALA A 392 29.98 14.20 5.21
C ALA A 392 29.71 15.72 5.26
#